data_ac1c17066a6079ff10beccad7a4fd43e
#
_entry.id   ac1c17066a6079ff10beccad7a4fd43e
#
_cell.length_a   1.000
_cell.length_b   1.000
_cell.length_c   1.000
_cell.angle_alpha   90.00
_cell.angle_beta   90.00
_cell.angle_gamma   90.00
#
_symmetry.space_group_name_H-M   'P 1'
#
loop_
_entity.id
_entity.type
_entity.pdbx_description
1 polymer ?
#
loop_
_entity_poly.entity_id
_entity_poly.type
_entity_poly.pdbx_seq_one_letter_code
_entity_poly.pdbx_strand_id
1 'polypeptide(L)'
;ARVERAEQAHSGAWLIDFGGQVAVSGPGSDGPWPVAIAHPLLRETAVVELLLAEGSVATSGGSERDLVVDPETTVGHIVDPRTGQAISRSSSVTVWHEDPLAADALSTALYVMGTRLGLEWAEDRGIAAYFVTTDESTGALGYFATPQFEMRFLRP
;
A
#
# COMPACT_ATOMS: atom_id res chain seq x y z
N ALA A 1 -12.16 5.04 16.42
CA ALA A 1 -13.11 4.69 17.50
C ALA A 1 -13.89 3.40 17.23
N ARG A 2 -14.02 2.92 15.97
CA ARG A 2 -14.71 1.66 15.63
C ARG A 2 -13.78 0.43 15.66
N VAL A 3 -12.49 0.60 15.39
CA VAL A 3 -11.48 -0.48 15.38
C VAL A 3 -11.23 -1.00 16.78
N GLU A 4 -11.01 -0.11 17.76
CA GLU A 4 -10.78 -0.50 19.18
C GLU A 4 -11.94 -1.28 19.81
N ARG A 5 -13.18 -1.08 19.34
CA ARG A 5 -14.33 -1.86 19.81
C ARG A 5 -14.41 -3.26 19.22
N ALA A 6 -13.81 -3.50 18.06
CA ALA A 6 -13.75 -4.82 17.44
C ALA A 6 -12.76 -5.74 18.18
N GLU A 7 -11.62 -5.22 18.61
CA GLU A 7 -10.61 -5.98 19.38
C GLU A 7 -11.14 -6.52 20.71
N GLN A 8 -12.01 -5.78 21.38
CA GLN A 8 -12.59 -6.21 22.67
C GLN A 8 -13.76 -7.20 22.55
N ALA A 9 -14.32 -7.36 21.35
CA ALA A 9 -15.56 -8.12 21.15
C ALA A 9 -15.34 -9.54 20.62
N HIS A 10 -14.18 -9.88 20.04
CA HIS A 10 -13.98 -11.16 19.36
C HIS A 10 -12.61 -11.77 19.69
N SER A 11 -12.61 -12.93 20.35
CA SER A 11 -11.44 -13.79 20.52
C SER A 11 -11.10 -14.59 19.26
N GLY A 12 -11.61 -14.20 18.10
CA GLY A 12 -11.47 -14.88 16.81
C GLY A 12 -10.66 -14.10 15.78
N ALA A 13 -10.27 -14.76 14.70
CA ALA A 13 -9.62 -14.13 13.57
C ALA A 13 -10.56 -13.11 12.90
N TRP A 14 -10.01 -11.98 12.45
CA TRP A 14 -10.75 -10.94 11.77
C TRP A 14 -9.94 -10.26 10.66
N LEU A 15 -10.65 -9.74 9.66
CA LEU A 15 -10.12 -8.85 8.64
C LEU A 15 -10.96 -7.58 8.59
N ILE A 16 -10.30 -6.44 8.51
CA ILE A 16 -10.93 -5.13 8.30
C ILE A 16 -10.30 -4.48 7.07
N ASP A 17 -11.15 -4.13 6.11
CA ASP A 17 -10.77 -3.42 4.90
C ASP A 17 -11.34 -1.99 4.91
N PHE A 18 -10.47 -1.00 4.74
CA PHE A 18 -10.81 0.42 4.69
C PHE A 18 -10.67 1.03 3.28
N GLY A 19 -10.47 0.21 2.25
CA GLY A 19 -10.21 0.66 0.89
C GLY A 19 -8.80 1.26 0.77
N GLY A 20 -7.83 0.44 0.38
CA GLY A 20 -6.40 0.81 0.32
C GLY A 20 -5.61 0.46 1.57
N GLN A 21 -6.28 0.11 2.67
CA GLN A 21 -5.66 -0.46 3.88
C GLN A 21 -6.46 -1.66 4.36
N VAL A 22 -5.76 -2.78 4.57
CA VAL A 22 -6.32 -4.01 5.14
C VAL A 22 -5.54 -4.36 6.40
N ALA A 23 -6.25 -4.62 7.49
CA ALA A 23 -5.68 -5.09 8.74
C ALA A 23 -6.30 -6.44 9.12
N VAL A 24 -5.49 -7.36 9.63
CA VAL A 24 -5.94 -8.69 10.04
C VAL A 24 -5.35 -9.09 11.40
N SER A 25 -6.10 -9.94 12.11
CA SER A 25 -5.62 -10.63 13.31
C SER A 25 -5.97 -12.10 13.19
N GLY A 26 -4.94 -12.94 13.09
CA GLY A 26 -5.06 -14.37 12.90
C GLY A 26 -5.57 -14.78 11.51
N PRO A 27 -5.34 -16.04 11.12
CA PRO A 27 -5.83 -16.58 9.86
C PRO A 27 -7.35 -16.80 9.91
N GLY A 28 -8.01 -16.67 8.76
CA GLY A 28 -9.41 -17.05 8.59
C GLY A 28 -9.63 -18.56 8.69
N SER A 29 -10.88 -19.02 8.49
CA SER A 29 -11.25 -20.44 8.54
C SER A 29 -10.46 -21.31 7.55
N ASP A 30 -10.10 -20.75 6.41
CA ASP A 30 -9.45 -21.45 5.30
C ASP A 30 -7.94 -21.14 5.19
N GLY A 31 -7.38 -20.46 6.19
CA GLY A 31 -5.97 -20.07 6.24
C GLY A 31 -5.76 -18.55 6.18
N PRO A 32 -4.56 -18.08 5.79
CA PRO A 32 -4.27 -16.68 5.63
C PRO A 32 -5.21 -15.99 4.67
N TRP A 33 -5.48 -14.70 4.90
CA TRP A 33 -6.38 -13.90 4.09
C TRP A 33 -5.72 -13.49 2.77
N PRO A 34 -6.34 -13.77 1.61
CA PRO A 34 -5.85 -13.24 0.34
C PRO A 34 -6.13 -11.73 0.25
N VAL A 35 -5.09 -10.97 0.01
CA VAL A 35 -5.16 -9.51 -0.16
C VAL A 35 -4.46 -9.12 -1.45
N ALA A 36 -5.19 -8.51 -2.38
CA ALA A 36 -4.66 -8.09 -3.66
C ALA A 36 -4.06 -6.69 -3.60
N ILE A 37 -2.86 -6.52 -4.18
CA ILE A 37 -2.33 -5.21 -4.53
C ILE A 37 -2.80 -4.87 -5.94
N ALA A 38 -3.51 -3.76 -6.08
CA ALA A 38 -4.06 -3.32 -7.36
C ALA A 38 -3.01 -2.64 -8.25
N HIS A 39 -3.25 -2.68 -9.54
CA HIS A 39 -2.51 -1.89 -10.52
C HIS A 39 -2.68 -0.39 -10.25
N PRO A 40 -1.59 0.42 -10.30
CA PRO A 40 -1.66 1.85 -9.93
C PRO A 40 -2.70 2.67 -10.69
N LEU A 41 -3.03 2.28 -11.93
CA LEU A 41 -3.99 2.98 -12.79
C LEU A 41 -5.28 2.19 -13.04
N LEU A 42 -5.25 0.85 -12.95
CA LEU A 42 -6.38 -0.04 -13.25
C LEU A 42 -6.78 -0.79 -11.98
N ARG A 43 -7.51 -0.14 -11.10
CA ARG A 43 -7.82 -0.61 -9.72
C ARG A 43 -8.48 -1.98 -9.63
N GLU A 44 -9.28 -2.34 -10.63
CA GLU A 44 -9.94 -3.64 -10.73
C GLU A 44 -8.98 -4.77 -11.14
N THR A 45 -7.73 -4.42 -11.46
CA THR A 45 -6.70 -5.38 -11.88
C THR A 45 -5.70 -5.60 -10.75
N ALA A 46 -5.64 -6.82 -10.23
CA ALA A 46 -4.61 -7.20 -9.27
C ALA A 46 -3.26 -7.40 -9.97
N VAL A 47 -2.18 -6.91 -9.38
CA VAL A 47 -0.80 -7.14 -9.85
C VAL A 47 -0.09 -8.22 -9.05
N VAL A 48 -0.45 -8.37 -7.77
CA VAL A 48 0.04 -9.44 -6.90
C VAL A 48 -1.01 -9.73 -5.82
N GLU A 49 -1.10 -10.99 -5.39
CA GLU A 49 -1.89 -11.41 -4.26
C GLU A 49 -0.96 -11.81 -3.11
N LEU A 50 -1.24 -11.27 -1.94
CA LEU A 50 -0.54 -11.55 -0.70
C LEU A 50 -1.40 -12.46 0.18
N LEU A 51 -0.75 -13.33 0.94
CA LEU A 51 -1.41 -14.13 1.99
C LEU A 51 -1.09 -13.52 3.35
N LEU A 52 -2.07 -12.87 3.97
CA LEU A 52 -1.92 -12.11 5.20
C LEU A 52 -2.54 -12.87 6.38
N ALA A 53 -1.72 -13.23 7.38
CA ALA A 53 -2.19 -13.90 8.60
C ALA A 53 -2.21 -12.96 9.81
N GLU A 54 -1.44 -11.87 9.76
CA GLU A 54 -1.28 -10.91 10.86
C GLU A 54 -0.83 -9.54 10.35
N GLY A 55 -1.10 -8.49 11.10
CA GLY A 55 -0.66 -7.13 10.81
C GLY A 55 -1.53 -6.43 9.78
N SER A 56 -0.95 -5.50 9.07
CA SER A 56 -1.68 -4.65 8.11
C SER A 56 -0.84 -4.41 6.87
N VAL A 57 -1.52 -4.29 5.73
CA VAL A 57 -0.96 -3.71 4.50
C VAL A 57 -1.71 -2.43 4.18
N ALA A 58 -0.96 -1.38 3.84
CA ALA A 58 -1.52 -0.12 3.37
C ALA A 58 -0.87 0.26 2.04
N THR A 59 -1.68 0.73 1.10
CA THR A 59 -1.22 1.16 -0.22
C THR A 59 -1.52 2.63 -0.45
N SER A 60 -0.49 3.40 -0.78
CA SER A 60 -0.60 4.78 -1.24
C SER A 60 -0.28 4.86 -2.72
N GLY A 61 -1.10 5.60 -3.48
CA GLY A 61 -0.96 5.78 -4.93
C GLY A 61 -1.73 6.98 -5.45
N GLY A 62 -1.46 7.38 -6.69
CA GLY A 62 -2.00 8.60 -7.28
C GLY A 62 -3.47 8.54 -7.69
N SER A 63 -4.06 7.35 -7.87
CA SER A 63 -5.38 7.23 -8.51
C SER A 63 -6.58 7.15 -7.56
N GLU A 64 -6.36 7.04 -6.24
CA GLU A 64 -7.46 6.70 -5.32
C GLU A 64 -8.40 7.84 -5.00
N ARG A 65 -7.89 9.05 -4.89
CA ARG A 65 -8.66 10.22 -4.44
C ARG A 65 -8.23 11.49 -5.19
N ASP A 66 -7.74 11.33 -6.42
CA ASP A 66 -7.34 12.46 -7.20
C ASP A 66 -8.55 13.36 -7.49
N LEU A 67 -8.36 14.66 -7.29
CA LEU A 67 -9.39 15.65 -7.50
C LEU A 67 -9.44 16.03 -8.97
N VAL A 68 -10.56 15.78 -9.62
CA VAL A 68 -10.84 16.30 -10.95
C VAL A 68 -11.22 17.77 -10.79
N VAL A 69 -10.30 18.66 -11.14
CA VAL A 69 -10.51 20.12 -11.06
C VAL A 69 -11.29 20.60 -12.29
N ASP A 70 -10.97 20.04 -13.46
CA ASP A 70 -11.66 20.24 -14.72
C ASP A 70 -11.47 18.98 -15.61
N PRO A 71 -12.14 18.89 -16.79
CA PRO A 71 -12.08 17.70 -17.66
C PRO A 71 -10.68 17.28 -18.10
N GLU A 72 -9.69 18.18 -18.04
CA GLU A 72 -8.31 17.95 -18.47
C GLU A 72 -7.31 17.93 -17.30
N THR A 73 -7.75 18.32 -16.09
CA THR A 73 -6.86 18.51 -14.94
C THR A 73 -7.27 17.63 -13.76
N THR A 74 -6.45 16.64 -13.46
CA THR A 74 -6.56 15.83 -12.24
C THR A 74 -5.39 16.16 -11.31
N VAL A 75 -5.69 16.50 -10.06
CA VAL A 75 -4.70 16.85 -9.04
C VAL A 75 -4.63 15.76 -7.99
N GLY A 76 -3.44 15.24 -7.74
CA GLY A 76 -3.21 14.24 -6.70
C GLY A 76 -3.60 14.77 -5.31
N HIS A 77 -4.18 13.90 -4.48
CA HIS A 77 -4.57 14.24 -3.11
C HIS A 77 -3.41 14.21 -2.11
N ILE A 78 -2.28 13.59 -2.49
CA ILE A 78 -1.06 13.54 -1.67
C ILE A 78 -0.17 14.72 -2.03
N VAL A 79 0.23 15.49 -1.01
CA VAL A 79 1.05 16.69 -1.16
C VAL A 79 2.46 16.43 -0.64
N ASP A 80 3.48 16.84 -1.41
CA ASP A 80 4.86 16.85 -0.92
C ASP A 80 5.04 18.01 0.09
N PRO A 81 5.30 17.72 1.38
CA PRO A 81 5.40 18.75 2.41
C PRO A 81 6.60 19.69 2.23
N ARG A 82 7.59 19.30 1.42
CA ARG A 82 8.79 20.13 1.15
C ARG A 82 8.51 21.22 0.12
N THR A 83 7.58 20.98 -0.79
CA THR A 83 7.28 21.89 -1.90
C THR A 83 5.87 22.48 -1.84
N GLY A 84 4.96 21.84 -1.08
CA GLY A 84 3.54 22.17 -1.05
C GLY A 84 2.78 21.79 -2.32
N GLN A 85 3.41 21.03 -3.23
CA GLN A 85 2.81 20.62 -4.50
C GLN A 85 2.18 19.23 -4.40
N ALA A 86 1.05 19.04 -5.06
CA ALA A 86 0.44 17.74 -5.20
C ALA A 86 1.33 16.79 -6.02
N ILE A 87 1.41 15.55 -5.60
CA ILE A 87 2.17 14.51 -6.30
C ILE A 87 1.22 13.82 -7.27
N SER A 88 1.59 13.85 -8.56
CA SER A 88 0.93 13.05 -9.60
C SER A 88 1.97 12.08 -10.16
N ARG A 89 1.82 10.80 -9.84
CA ARG A 89 2.70 9.73 -10.33
C ARG A 89 1.89 8.48 -10.64
N SER A 90 2.19 7.87 -11.74
CA SER A 90 1.64 6.57 -12.15
C SER A 90 2.33 5.41 -11.40
N SER A 91 2.24 5.45 -10.06
CA SER A 91 2.89 4.48 -9.17
C SER A 91 2.08 4.27 -7.89
N SER A 92 2.38 3.17 -7.20
CA SER A 92 1.87 2.91 -5.85
C SER A 92 2.95 2.30 -4.97
N VAL A 93 2.76 2.45 -3.66
CA VAL A 93 3.62 1.85 -2.64
C VAL A 93 2.75 1.13 -1.63
N THR A 94 3.00 -0.15 -1.45
CA THR A 94 2.36 -0.98 -0.42
C THR A 94 3.37 -1.26 0.68
N VAL A 95 2.97 -1.03 1.93
CA VAL A 95 3.79 -1.33 3.12
C VAL A 95 3.04 -2.34 3.99
N TRP A 96 3.76 -3.37 4.44
CA TRP A 96 3.31 -4.21 5.53
C TRP A 96 3.94 -3.76 6.86
N HIS A 97 3.12 -3.73 7.92
CA HIS A 97 3.57 -3.47 9.28
C HIS A 97 2.60 -4.12 10.30
N GLU A 98 3.10 -4.47 11.50
CA GLU A 98 2.26 -5.00 12.58
C GLU A 98 1.23 -3.98 13.04
N ASP A 99 1.63 -2.71 13.12
CA ASP A 99 0.76 -1.59 13.47
C ASP A 99 0.13 -0.99 12.20
N PRO A 100 -1.22 -1.00 12.08
CA PRO A 100 -1.92 -0.42 10.94
C PRO A 100 -1.64 1.07 10.72
N LEU A 101 -1.48 1.86 11.78
CA LEU A 101 -1.16 3.28 11.67
C LEU A 101 0.22 3.50 11.06
N ALA A 102 1.20 2.68 11.46
CA ALA A 102 2.53 2.73 10.87
C ALA A 102 2.53 2.30 9.41
N ALA A 103 1.76 1.26 9.03
CA ALA A 103 1.62 0.83 7.64
C ALA A 103 1.11 1.99 6.75
N ASP A 104 0.05 2.67 7.17
CA ASP A 104 -0.56 3.79 6.45
C ASP A 104 0.40 4.98 6.34
N ALA A 105 0.98 5.42 7.45
CA ALA A 105 1.91 6.55 7.46
C ALA A 105 3.17 6.28 6.60
N LEU A 106 3.73 5.07 6.68
CA LEU A 106 4.92 4.69 5.92
C LEU A 106 4.63 4.56 4.42
N SER A 107 3.50 3.98 4.02
CA SER A 107 3.15 3.88 2.60
C SER A 107 3.06 5.27 1.95
N THR A 108 2.44 6.23 2.64
CA THR A 108 2.34 7.62 2.17
C THR A 108 3.70 8.31 2.14
N ALA A 109 4.52 8.16 3.18
CA ALA A 109 5.86 8.75 3.23
C ALA A 109 6.76 8.22 2.10
N LEU A 110 6.75 6.90 1.87
CA LEU A 110 7.53 6.27 0.79
C LEU A 110 7.04 6.68 -0.60
N TYR A 111 5.72 6.84 -0.77
CA TYR A 111 5.14 7.36 -2.01
C TYR A 111 5.63 8.79 -2.28
N VAL A 112 5.65 9.67 -1.27
CA VAL A 112 6.19 11.04 -1.37
C VAL A 112 7.66 11.04 -1.75
N MET A 113 8.47 10.16 -1.15
CA MET A 113 9.92 10.02 -1.47
C MET A 113 10.15 9.58 -2.92
N GLY A 114 9.22 8.81 -3.49
CA GLY A 114 9.35 8.17 -4.79
C GLY A 114 10.18 6.90 -4.75
N THR A 115 10.09 6.10 -5.82
CA THR A 115 10.57 4.71 -5.85
C THR A 115 12.04 4.58 -5.44
N ARG A 116 12.96 5.32 -6.04
CA ARG A 116 14.40 5.16 -5.77
C ARG A 116 14.76 5.49 -4.32
N LEU A 117 14.44 6.69 -3.86
CA LEU A 117 14.79 7.12 -2.50
C LEU A 117 13.97 6.38 -1.44
N GLY A 118 12.70 6.10 -1.74
CA GLY A 118 11.82 5.36 -0.84
C GLY A 118 12.29 3.92 -0.63
N LEU A 119 12.74 3.24 -1.70
CA LEU A 119 13.28 1.89 -1.63
C LEU A 119 14.55 1.85 -0.77
N GLU A 120 15.55 2.69 -1.09
CA GLU A 120 16.79 2.82 -0.30
C GLU A 120 16.49 3.08 1.19
N TRP A 121 15.60 4.02 1.47
CA TRP A 121 15.23 4.39 2.84
C TRP A 121 14.52 3.26 3.60
N ALA A 122 13.65 2.51 2.92
CA ALA A 122 12.92 1.39 3.49
C ALA A 122 13.84 0.19 3.76
N GLU A 123 14.77 -0.12 2.85
CA GLU A 123 15.76 -1.18 3.01
C GLU A 123 16.66 -0.92 4.23
N ASP A 124 17.21 0.30 4.35
CA ASP A 124 18.07 0.71 5.47
C ASP A 124 17.40 0.55 6.84
N ARG A 125 16.04 0.56 6.87
CA ARG A 125 15.24 0.48 8.11
C ARG A 125 14.50 -0.84 8.30
N GLY A 126 14.73 -1.79 7.41
CA GLY A 126 14.10 -3.10 7.48
C GLY A 126 12.57 -3.07 7.29
N ILE A 127 12.06 -2.08 6.57
CA ILE A 127 10.62 -1.94 6.30
C ILE A 127 10.23 -2.84 5.13
N ALA A 128 9.16 -3.61 5.29
CA ALA A 128 8.59 -4.43 4.23
C ALA A 128 7.75 -3.55 3.29
N ALA A 129 8.30 -3.19 2.14
CA ALA A 129 7.67 -2.31 1.16
C ALA A 129 7.74 -2.88 -0.27
N TYR A 130 6.67 -2.64 -1.05
CA TYR A 130 6.53 -3.04 -2.44
C TYR A 130 6.09 -1.85 -3.29
N PHE A 131 6.83 -1.57 -4.34
CA PHE A 131 6.60 -0.46 -5.24
C PHE A 131 6.17 -0.98 -6.59
N VAL A 132 5.11 -0.42 -7.13
CA VAL A 132 4.66 -0.65 -8.51
C VAL A 132 4.72 0.68 -9.26
N THR A 133 5.42 0.70 -10.37
CA THR A 133 5.51 1.88 -11.25
C THR A 133 4.93 1.57 -12.60
N THR A 134 4.37 2.55 -13.29
CA THR A 134 3.94 2.43 -14.67
C THR A 134 4.78 3.36 -15.54
N ASP A 135 5.36 2.84 -16.60
CA ASP A 135 5.97 3.65 -17.64
C ASP A 135 4.86 4.31 -18.46
N GLU A 136 4.80 5.63 -18.43
CA GLU A 136 3.70 6.39 -19.05
C GLU A 136 3.67 6.29 -20.58
N SER A 137 4.80 5.95 -21.20
CA SER A 137 4.91 5.85 -22.64
C SER A 137 4.50 4.48 -23.18
N THR A 138 4.76 3.42 -22.43
CA THR A 138 4.54 2.03 -22.86
C THR A 138 3.44 1.32 -22.09
N GLY A 139 3.05 1.85 -20.92
CA GLY A 139 2.15 1.18 -19.98
C GLY A 139 2.81 0.00 -19.22
N ALA A 140 4.11 -0.22 -19.42
CA ALA A 140 4.82 -1.33 -18.79
C ALA A 140 4.93 -1.12 -17.28
N LEU A 141 4.77 -2.20 -16.51
CA LEU A 141 4.92 -2.18 -15.07
C LEU A 141 6.35 -2.53 -14.65
N GLY A 142 6.87 -1.73 -13.71
CA GLY A 142 8.07 -2.03 -12.94
C GLY A 142 7.71 -2.41 -11.52
N TYR A 143 8.41 -3.39 -10.95
CA TYR A 143 8.19 -3.92 -9.61
C TYR A 143 9.48 -3.86 -8.80
N PHE A 144 9.41 -3.31 -7.58
CA PHE A 144 10.55 -3.21 -6.68
C PHE A 144 10.10 -3.57 -5.28
N ALA A 145 10.79 -4.48 -4.63
CA ALA A 145 10.47 -4.93 -3.28
C ALA A 145 11.70 -4.80 -2.39
N THR A 146 11.48 -4.46 -1.13
CA THR A 146 12.53 -4.60 -0.12
C THR A 146 12.75 -6.07 0.22
N PRO A 147 13.94 -6.48 0.68
CA PRO A 147 14.22 -7.85 1.11
C PRO A 147 13.21 -8.38 2.16
N GLN A 148 12.73 -7.50 3.04
CA GLN A 148 11.74 -7.85 4.07
C GLN A 148 10.37 -8.18 3.47
N PHE A 149 9.95 -7.46 2.44
CA PHE A 149 8.71 -7.76 1.73
C PHE A 149 8.84 -9.06 0.93
N GLU A 150 9.96 -9.26 0.23
CA GLU A 150 10.22 -10.50 -0.52
C GLU A 150 10.21 -11.72 0.40
N MET A 151 10.91 -11.65 1.54
CA MET A 151 10.97 -12.77 2.50
C MET A 151 9.60 -13.13 3.07
N ARG A 152 8.73 -12.13 3.26
CA ARG A 152 7.41 -12.35 3.86
C ARG A 152 6.38 -12.85 2.86
N PHE A 153 6.41 -12.39 1.60
CA PHE A 153 5.30 -12.56 0.68
C PHE A 153 5.65 -13.15 -0.68
N LEU A 154 6.90 -13.02 -1.16
CA LEU A 154 7.27 -13.39 -2.52
C LEU A 154 8.18 -14.62 -2.61
N ARG A 155 8.71 -15.08 -1.49
CA ARG A 155 9.49 -16.32 -1.45
C ARG A 155 8.58 -17.49 -1.11
N PRO A 156 8.72 -18.63 -1.82
CA PRO A 156 7.97 -19.85 -1.56
C PRO A 156 8.34 -20.46 -0.20
#